data_73909b2804d99c07bd46dd270a631955
#
_entry.id   73909b2804d99c07bd46dd270a631955
#
_cell.length_a   1.000
_cell.length_b   1.000
_cell.length_c   1.000
_cell.angle_alpha   90.00
_cell.angle_beta   90.00
_cell.angle_gamma   90.00
#
_symmetry.space_group_name_H-M   'P 1'
#
loop_
_entity.id
_entity.type
_entity.pdbx_description
1 polymer ?
#
loop_
_entity_poly.entity_id
_entity_poly.type
_entity_poly.pdbx_seq_one_letter_code
_entity_poly.pdbx_strand_id
1 'polypeptide(L)'
;VYNHTAATDNSNLNLAVPNYYYRQNSQGCFSNGSGCGNELASERSMVRKMIVDSVIFWASEYHIDGFRFDLMGVHDIETMNQIRAAADEIDPSMYIYGEGWSAGSCAYPTEKLAVKANTPQLHGIGAFSDDMRDALRGPFSDDTKGALLAGIPGEEESLKFGIVGGI
;
A
#
# COMPACT_ATOMS: atom_id res chain seq x y z
N VAL A 1 -8.36 0.29 -0.57
CA VAL A 1 -8.63 0.22 0.85
C VAL A 1 -7.98 1.42 1.54
N TYR A 2 -8.29 1.71 2.74
CA TYR A 2 -8.14 2.94 3.49
C TYR A 2 -6.69 3.44 3.68
N ASN A 3 -6.22 4.29 2.78
CA ASN A 3 -4.97 5.00 2.98
C ASN A 3 -5.19 6.49 3.32
N HIS A 4 -6.33 7.08 2.95
CA HIS A 4 -6.71 8.46 3.22
C HIS A 4 -8.22 8.65 3.18
N THR A 5 -8.69 9.87 3.46
CA THR A 5 -10.08 10.29 3.28
C THR A 5 -10.15 11.58 2.48
N ALA A 6 -11.33 11.92 1.95
CA ALA A 6 -11.54 13.12 1.13
C ALA A 6 -11.25 14.44 1.86
N ALA A 7 -11.41 14.45 3.19
CA ALA A 7 -11.14 15.61 4.03
C ALA A 7 -10.59 15.16 5.38
N THR A 8 -9.95 16.07 6.13
CA THR A 8 -9.35 15.77 7.43
C THR A 8 -10.14 16.44 8.55
N ASP A 9 -10.16 17.79 8.59
CA ASP A 9 -10.69 18.55 9.72
C ASP A 9 -12.18 18.28 9.99
N ASN A 10 -12.98 18.12 8.96
CA ASN A 10 -14.41 17.87 9.02
C ASN A 10 -14.78 16.42 8.67
N SER A 11 -13.83 15.51 8.63
CA SER A 11 -14.13 14.09 8.48
C SER A 11 -14.80 13.54 9.73
N ASN A 12 -15.71 12.58 9.57
CA ASN A 12 -16.36 11.93 10.71
C ASN A 12 -15.35 11.29 11.67
N LEU A 13 -14.22 10.77 11.15
CA LEU A 13 -13.16 10.19 11.97
C LEU A 13 -12.51 11.23 12.88
N ASN A 14 -12.17 12.41 12.32
CA ASN A 14 -11.53 13.46 13.12
C ASN A 14 -12.50 14.18 14.05
N LEU A 15 -13.77 14.29 13.67
CA LEU A 15 -14.82 14.84 14.55
C LEU A 15 -15.12 13.91 15.72
N ALA A 16 -15.10 12.59 15.50
CA ALA A 16 -15.32 11.60 16.55
C ALA A 16 -14.15 11.52 17.54
N VAL A 17 -12.91 11.47 17.04
CA VAL A 17 -11.71 11.42 17.88
C VAL A 17 -10.64 12.33 17.26
N PRO A 18 -10.60 13.61 17.65
CA PRO A 18 -9.67 14.58 17.08
C PRO A 18 -8.20 14.11 17.15
N ASN A 19 -7.48 14.26 16.03
CA ASN A 19 -6.05 13.97 15.90
C ASN A 19 -5.64 12.50 16.10
N TYR A 20 -6.59 11.57 16.10
CA TYR A 20 -6.27 10.16 16.32
C TYR A 20 -6.11 9.36 15.03
N TYR A 21 -7.03 9.50 14.08
CA TYR A 21 -7.07 8.63 12.89
C TYR A 21 -6.05 9.01 11.83
N TYR A 22 -5.63 10.28 11.81
CA TYR A 22 -4.70 10.77 10.80
C TYR A 22 -3.30 10.92 11.36
N ARG A 23 -2.32 10.55 10.56
CA ARG A 23 -0.91 10.70 10.90
C ARG A 23 -0.52 12.17 10.85
N GLN A 24 0.27 12.62 11.80
CA GLN A 24 0.76 13.97 11.91
C GLN A 24 2.28 13.97 12.03
N ASN A 25 2.91 15.01 11.52
CA ASN A 25 4.32 15.25 11.72
C ASN A 25 4.62 15.79 13.14
N SER A 26 5.88 16.03 13.46
CA SER A 26 6.31 16.54 14.77
C SER A 26 5.79 17.95 15.10
N GLN A 27 5.26 18.67 14.12
CA GLN A 27 4.68 20.01 14.28
C GLN A 27 3.15 19.97 14.43
N GLY A 28 2.53 18.78 14.43
CA GLY A 28 1.09 18.59 14.52
C GLY A 28 0.35 18.84 13.20
N CYS A 29 1.06 19.00 12.09
CA CYS A 29 0.45 19.12 10.76
C CYS A 29 0.14 17.73 10.21
N PHE A 30 -0.99 17.57 9.52
CA PHE A 30 -1.35 16.32 8.87
C PHE A 30 -0.33 15.92 7.80
N SER A 31 0.10 14.68 7.86
CA SER A 31 0.99 14.07 6.89
C SER A 31 0.25 13.77 5.59
N ASN A 32 0.95 13.76 4.47
CA ASN A 32 0.36 13.63 3.14
C ASN A 32 1.05 12.56 2.28
N GLY A 33 1.27 11.39 2.84
CA GLY A 33 1.83 10.26 2.10
C GLY A 33 0.92 9.76 0.98
N SER A 34 -0.37 10.03 1.06
CA SER A 34 -1.33 9.70 -0.01
C SER A 34 -1.27 10.64 -1.21
N GLY A 35 -0.70 11.84 -1.07
CA GLY A 35 -0.80 12.91 -2.07
C GLY A 35 -2.17 13.61 -2.11
N CYS A 36 -3.14 13.20 -1.28
CA CYS A 36 -4.52 13.70 -1.25
C CYS A 36 -4.81 14.59 -0.04
N GLY A 37 -3.79 15.07 0.66
CA GLY A 37 -3.90 16.00 1.78
C GLY A 37 -3.88 15.36 3.17
N ASN A 38 -3.99 14.05 3.27
CA ASN A 38 -3.90 13.31 4.54
C ASN A 38 -3.51 11.85 4.33
N GLU A 39 -3.22 11.16 5.43
CA GLU A 39 -3.02 9.72 5.48
C GLU A 39 -3.51 9.16 6.80
N LEU A 40 -4.03 7.93 6.80
CA LEU A 40 -4.44 7.26 8.01
C LEU A 40 -3.22 6.73 8.79
N ALA A 41 -3.26 6.89 10.11
CA ALA A 41 -2.24 6.42 11.04
C ALA A 41 -2.45 4.93 11.34
N SER A 42 -2.18 4.05 10.37
CA SER A 42 -2.48 2.61 10.45
C SER A 42 -1.77 1.91 11.62
N GLU A 43 -0.65 2.44 12.09
CA GLU A 43 0.09 1.96 13.26
C GLU A 43 -0.67 2.12 14.59
N ARG A 44 -1.70 2.95 14.64
CA ARG A 44 -2.51 3.15 15.83
C ARG A 44 -3.55 2.04 15.97
N SER A 45 -3.69 1.50 17.17
CA SER A 45 -4.45 0.28 17.43
C SER A 45 -5.90 0.31 16.91
N MET A 46 -6.63 1.41 17.10
CA MET A 46 -8.02 1.50 16.64
C MET A 46 -8.14 1.78 15.15
N VAL A 47 -7.15 2.44 14.54
CA VAL A 47 -7.08 2.61 13.07
C VAL A 47 -6.80 1.25 12.43
N ARG A 48 -5.82 0.51 12.93
CA ARG A 48 -5.52 -0.86 12.49
C ARG A 48 -6.75 -1.76 12.62
N LYS A 49 -7.40 -1.74 13.80
CA LYS A 49 -8.63 -2.49 14.02
C LYS A 49 -9.71 -2.16 12.99
N MET A 50 -9.95 -0.89 12.72
CA MET A 50 -10.93 -0.46 11.72
C MET A 50 -10.61 -1.03 10.33
N ILE A 51 -9.34 -1.04 9.92
CA ILE A 51 -8.92 -1.56 8.61
C ILE A 51 -9.08 -3.08 8.57
N VAL A 52 -8.61 -3.80 9.59
CA VAL A 52 -8.71 -5.26 9.67
C VAL A 52 -10.18 -5.71 9.72
N ASP A 53 -11.00 -5.09 10.59
CA ASP A 53 -12.44 -5.40 10.69
C ASP A 53 -13.16 -5.17 9.35
N SER A 54 -12.77 -4.13 8.61
CA SER A 54 -13.33 -3.85 7.29
C SER A 54 -12.99 -4.96 6.27
N VAL A 55 -11.75 -5.44 6.26
CA VAL A 55 -11.35 -6.55 5.38
C VAL A 55 -12.13 -7.82 5.73
N ILE A 56 -12.21 -8.16 7.02
CA ILE A 56 -13.00 -9.31 7.50
C ILE A 56 -14.47 -9.17 7.06
N PHE A 57 -15.07 -8.01 7.24
CA PHE A 57 -16.46 -7.76 6.86
C PHE A 57 -16.69 -8.00 5.37
N TRP A 58 -15.88 -7.43 4.50
CA TRP A 58 -16.03 -7.62 3.06
C TRP A 58 -15.78 -9.05 2.60
N ALA A 59 -14.82 -9.74 3.21
CA ALA A 59 -14.53 -11.14 2.92
C ALA A 59 -15.68 -12.05 3.38
N SER A 60 -16.17 -11.88 4.61
CA SER A 60 -17.18 -12.78 5.21
C SER A 60 -18.59 -12.52 4.69
N GLU A 61 -19.00 -11.25 4.60
CA GLU A 61 -20.40 -10.89 4.26
C GLU A 61 -20.62 -10.80 2.74
N TYR A 62 -19.59 -10.41 1.98
CA TYR A 62 -19.70 -10.22 0.54
C TYR A 62 -18.91 -11.24 -0.28
N HIS A 63 -18.21 -12.16 0.40
CA HIS A 63 -17.44 -13.25 -0.22
C HIS A 63 -16.43 -12.75 -1.26
N ILE A 64 -15.71 -11.68 -0.91
CA ILE A 64 -14.63 -11.14 -1.73
C ILE A 64 -13.40 -12.02 -1.61
N ASP A 65 -12.83 -12.46 -2.76
CA ASP A 65 -11.74 -13.42 -2.83
C ASP A 65 -10.35 -12.79 -2.75
N GLY A 66 -10.25 -11.45 -2.67
CA GLY A 66 -8.97 -10.78 -2.56
C GLY A 66 -9.07 -9.26 -2.45
N PHE A 67 -7.95 -8.62 -2.11
CA PHE A 67 -7.87 -7.18 -1.88
C PHE A 67 -6.64 -6.59 -2.56
N ARG A 68 -6.87 -5.52 -3.32
CA ARG A 68 -5.80 -4.66 -3.83
C ARG A 68 -5.72 -3.41 -2.96
N PHE A 69 -4.54 -3.15 -2.40
CA PHE A 69 -4.28 -1.96 -1.59
C PHE A 69 -3.65 -0.86 -2.45
N ASP A 70 -4.43 0.19 -2.68
CA ASP A 70 -3.96 1.44 -3.23
C ASP A 70 -2.97 2.08 -2.25
N LEU A 71 -1.81 2.56 -2.75
CA LEU A 71 -0.75 3.12 -1.93
C LEU A 71 -0.50 2.29 -0.65
N MET A 72 -0.28 0.99 -0.80
CA MET A 72 0.01 0.08 0.32
C MET A 72 1.18 0.57 1.16
N GLY A 73 2.15 1.24 0.53
CA GLY A 73 3.30 1.83 1.19
C GLY A 73 3.00 2.98 2.17
N VAL A 74 1.75 3.41 2.29
CA VAL A 74 1.30 4.33 3.35
C VAL A 74 0.99 3.58 4.65
N HIS A 75 0.62 2.30 4.56
CA HIS A 75 0.33 1.46 5.72
C HIS A 75 1.60 0.92 6.37
N ASP A 76 1.54 0.71 7.67
CA ASP A 76 2.63 0.02 8.39
C ASP A 76 2.60 -1.50 8.14
N ILE A 77 3.78 -2.13 8.23
CA ILE A 77 3.99 -3.56 7.98
C ILE A 77 3.12 -4.42 8.90
N GLU A 78 3.02 -4.04 10.18
CA GLU A 78 2.25 -4.81 11.16
C GLU A 78 0.77 -4.85 10.82
N THR A 79 0.19 -3.72 10.36
CA THR A 79 -1.20 -3.66 9.90
C THR A 79 -1.41 -4.59 8.70
N MET A 80 -0.52 -4.57 7.73
CA MET A 80 -0.63 -5.45 6.56
C MET A 80 -0.53 -6.93 6.94
N ASN A 81 0.38 -7.29 7.82
CA ASN A 81 0.52 -8.66 8.30
C ASN A 81 -0.68 -9.12 9.12
N GLN A 82 -1.30 -8.25 9.93
CA GLN A 82 -2.54 -8.58 10.64
C GLN A 82 -3.73 -8.73 9.70
N ILE A 83 -3.81 -7.95 8.63
CA ILE A 83 -4.81 -8.16 7.57
C ILE A 83 -4.63 -9.54 6.94
N ARG A 84 -3.40 -9.94 6.60
CA ARG A 84 -3.12 -11.25 6.02
C ARG A 84 -3.53 -12.37 6.98
N ALA A 85 -3.12 -12.28 8.23
CA ALA A 85 -3.46 -13.28 9.24
C ALA A 85 -4.99 -13.42 9.43
N ALA A 86 -5.71 -12.29 9.47
CA ALA A 86 -7.18 -12.31 9.59
C ALA A 86 -7.87 -12.87 8.34
N ALA A 87 -7.32 -12.62 7.16
CA ALA A 87 -7.82 -13.18 5.90
C ALA A 87 -7.57 -14.69 5.83
N ASP A 88 -6.44 -15.18 6.32
CA ASP A 88 -6.10 -16.62 6.36
C ASP A 88 -7.07 -17.44 7.23
N GLU A 89 -7.64 -16.85 8.27
CA GLU A 89 -8.67 -17.48 9.09
C GLU A 89 -10.00 -17.68 8.34
N ILE A 90 -10.23 -16.89 7.29
CA ILE A 90 -11.44 -16.99 6.44
C ILE A 90 -11.14 -17.90 5.24
N ASP A 91 -10.12 -17.58 4.47
CA ASP A 91 -9.67 -18.32 3.32
C ASP A 91 -8.16 -18.06 3.06
N PRO A 92 -7.28 -19.04 3.32
CA PRO A 92 -5.84 -18.93 3.06
C PRO A 92 -5.47 -18.71 1.59
N SER A 93 -6.38 -18.99 0.66
CA SER A 93 -6.17 -18.76 -0.78
C SER A 93 -6.47 -17.33 -1.20
N MET A 94 -6.98 -16.48 -0.30
CA MET A 94 -7.33 -15.08 -0.59
C MET A 94 -6.12 -14.30 -1.08
N TYR A 95 -6.29 -13.60 -2.22
CA TYR A 95 -5.20 -12.87 -2.84
C TYR A 95 -5.11 -11.44 -2.29
N ILE A 96 -3.98 -11.11 -1.68
CA ILE A 96 -3.70 -9.76 -1.14
C ILE A 96 -2.45 -9.20 -1.79
N TYR A 97 -2.56 -8.01 -2.34
CA TYR A 97 -1.44 -7.31 -2.98
C TYR A 97 -1.68 -5.79 -2.98
N GLY A 98 -0.67 -5.02 -3.32
CA GLY A 98 -0.83 -3.56 -3.39
C GLY A 98 0.34 -2.82 -4.00
N GLU A 99 0.24 -1.51 -3.96
CA GLU A 99 1.28 -0.60 -4.40
C GLU A 99 2.31 -0.40 -3.30
N GLY A 100 3.51 -0.94 -3.47
CA GLY A 100 4.61 -0.84 -2.51
C GLY A 100 5.28 0.55 -2.47
N TRP A 101 4.50 1.63 -2.57
CA TRP A 101 4.95 3.02 -2.53
C TRP A 101 3.90 3.93 -1.92
N SER A 102 4.28 5.19 -1.66
CA SER A 102 3.41 6.32 -1.33
C SER A 102 3.47 7.37 -2.44
N ALA A 103 2.46 8.23 -2.53
CA ALA A 103 2.44 9.35 -3.48
C ALA A 103 3.12 10.61 -2.93
N GLY A 104 3.44 10.64 -1.64
CA GLY A 104 4.13 11.74 -0.95
C GLY A 104 4.92 11.24 0.26
N SER A 105 5.40 12.15 1.09
CA SER A 105 6.14 11.82 2.29
C SER A 105 5.21 11.43 3.43
N CYS A 106 5.44 10.26 4.04
CA CYS A 106 4.75 9.81 5.24
C CYS A 106 5.50 10.29 6.50
N ALA A 107 4.75 10.75 7.51
CA ALA A 107 5.31 11.08 8.82
C ALA A 107 5.43 9.83 9.71
N TYR A 108 5.98 8.75 9.15
CA TYR A 108 6.26 7.50 9.84
C TYR A 108 7.57 6.90 9.29
N PRO A 109 8.35 6.16 10.11
CA PRO A 109 9.63 5.61 9.68
C PRO A 109 9.46 4.68 8.47
N THR A 110 10.21 4.95 7.39
CA THR A 110 10.09 4.21 6.11
C THR A 110 10.37 2.72 6.28
N GLU A 111 11.27 2.35 7.18
CA GLU A 111 11.60 0.96 7.49
C GLU A 111 10.45 0.18 8.17
N LYS A 112 9.40 0.88 8.59
CA LYS A 112 8.18 0.30 9.17
C LYS A 112 6.98 0.34 8.22
N LEU A 113 7.12 0.95 7.06
CA LEU A 113 6.08 1.06 6.05
C LEU A 113 6.11 -0.13 5.09
N ALA A 114 4.96 -0.49 4.55
CA ALA A 114 4.80 -1.57 3.57
C ALA A 114 5.23 -1.14 2.15
N VAL A 115 6.40 -0.49 2.07
CA VAL A 115 7.04 -0.12 0.82
C VAL A 115 7.76 -1.31 0.19
N LYS A 116 8.01 -1.26 -1.10
CA LYS A 116 8.63 -2.33 -1.90
C LYS A 116 9.93 -2.87 -1.27
N ALA A 117 10.79 -1.98 -0.75
CA ALA A 117 12.04 -2.39 -0.10
C ALA A 117 11.83 -3.26 1.16
N ASN A 118 10.65 -3.21 1.76
CA ASN A 118 10.29 -3.96 2.96
C ASN A 118 9.43 -5.20 2.66
N THR A 119 9.20 -5.53 1.39
CA THR A 119 8.39 -6.70 0.97
C THR A 119 8.81 -8.01 1.64
N PRO A 120 10.10 -8.29 1.92
CA PRO A 120 10.50 -9.49 2.67
C PRO A 120 9.89 -9.60 4.07
N GLN A 121 9.39 -8.51 4.64
CA GLN A 121 8.71 -8.49 5.95
C GLN A 121 7.19 -8.67 5.84
N LEU A 122 6.65 -8.71 4.62
CA LEU A 122 5.23 -8.91 4.36
C LEU A 122 4.97 -10.39 4.10
N HIS A 123 4.11 -11.01 4.90
CA HIS A 123 3.82 -12.44 4.83
C HIS A 123 2.67 -12.70 3.85
N GLY A 124 2.96 -13.36 2.71
CA GLY A 124 1.93 -13.74 1.74
C GLY A 124 1.19 -12.55 1.10
N ILE A 125 1.85 -11.40 0.98
CA ILE A 125 1.31 -10.17 0.38
C ILE A 125 2.19 -9.78 -0.81
N GLY A 126 1.58 -9.64 -1.99
CA GLY A 126 2.27 -9.21 -3.20
C GLY A 126 2.40 -7.70 -3.32
N ALA A 127 3.39 -7.25 -4.10
CA ALA A 127 3.53 -5.86 -4.51
C ALA A 127 3.64 -5.76 -6.03
N PHE A 128 3.18 -4.65 -6.61
CA PHE A 128 3.40 -4.38 -8.02
C PHE A 128 4.88 -4.23 -8.33
N SER A 129 5.30 -4.79 -9.47
CA SER A 129 6.65 -4.65 -10.00
C SER A 129 6.68 -3.56 -11.08
N ASP A 130 7.02 -2.35 -10.68
CA ASP A 130 7.27 -1.23 -11.59
C ASP A 130 8.52 -1.47 -12.44
N ASP A 131 9.56 -2.12 -11.90
CA ASP A 131 10.75 -2.49 -12.66
C ASP A 131 10.40 -3.37 -13.87
N MET A 132 9.57 -4.41 -13.66
CA MET A 132 9.15 -5.30 -14.75
C MET A 132 8.26 -4.57 -15.76
N ARG A 133 7.33 -3.74 -15.28
CA ARG A 133 6.48 -2.93 -16.15
C ARG A 133 7.32 -2.04 -17.05
N ASP A 134 8.27 -1.30 -16.47
CA ASP A 134 9.08 -0.33 -17.18
C ASP A 134 10.10 -1.01 -18.10
N ALA A 135 10.63 -2.17 -17.72
CA ALA A 135 11.48 -2.99 -18.58
C ALA A 135 10.73 -3.51 -19.83
N LEU A 136 9.43 -3.73 -19.73
CA LEU A 136 8.62 -4.17 -20.88
C LEU A 136 8.21 -3.01 -21.78
N ARG A 137 7.58 -1.97 -21.21
CA ARG A 137 6.93 -0.90 -21.99
C ARG A 137 7.75 0.38 -22.12
N GLY A 138 8.70 0.63 -21.25
CA GLY A 138 9.39 1.90 -21.06
C GLY A 138 8.90 2.62 -19.78
N PRO A 139 9.63 3.66 -19.35
CA PRO A 139 9.37 4.35 -18.09
C PRO A 139 7.98 4.99 -18.07
N PHE A 140 7.30 4.89 -16.93
CA PHE A 140 5.96 5.46 -16.72
C PHE A 140 5.93 6.99 -16.93
N SER A 141 7.04 7.67 -16.65
CA SER A 141 7.16 9.13 -16.73
C SER A 141 7.37 9.68 -18.14
N ASP A 142 7.59 8.83 -19.15
CA ASP A 142 7.90 9.27 -20.50
C ASP A 142 7.29 8.32 -21.55
N ASP A 143 6.12 8.67 -22.03
CA ASP A 143 5.38 7.88 -23.03
C ASP A 143 6.04 7.84 -24.41
N THR A 144 7.09 8.62 -24.65
CA THR A 144 7.86 8.61 -25.90
C THR A 144 8.97 7.58 -25.91
N LYS A 145 9.33 7.03 -24.74
CA LYS A 145 10.35 6.00 -24.60
C LYS A 145 9.72 4.61 -24.56
N GLY A 146 10.18 3.76 -25.45
CA GLY A 146 9.87 2.33 -25.40
C GLY A 146 10.93 1.54 -24.62
N ALA A 147 10.68 0.24 -24.48
CA ALA A 147 11.65 -0.73 -23.97
C ALA A 147 11.53 -2.04 -24.76
N LEU A 148 11.58 -3.19 -24.12
CA LEU A 148 11.63 -4.49 -24.79
C LEU A 148 10.52 -4.70 -25.83
N LEU A 149 9.28 -4.31 -25.54
CA LEU A 149 8.16 -4.44 -26.49
C LEU A 149 8.32 -3.57 -27.76
N ALA A 150 9.09 -2.51 -27.68
CA ALA A 150 9.46 -1.67 -28.82
C ALA A 150 10.78 -2.13 -29.51
N GLY A 151 11.37 -3.26 -29.07
CA GLY A 151 12.63 -3.75 -29.60
C GLY A 151 13.86 -2.96 -29.13
N ILE A 152 13.74 -2.19 -28.03
CA ILE A 152 14.83 -1.40 -27.47
C ILE A 152 15.54 -2.24 -26.41
N PRO A 153 16.84 -2.55 -26.55
CA PRO A 153 17.61 -3.32 -25.58
C PRO A 153 18.02 -2.47 -24.37
N GLY A 154 18.46 -3.13 -23.29
CA GLY A 154 19.07 -2.50 -22.12
C GLY A 154 18.34 -2.71 -20.79
N GLU A 155 17.13 -3.30 -20.82
CA GLU A 155 16.30 -3.55 -19.63
C GLU A 155 16.19 -5.06 -19.29
N GLU A 156 17.08 -5.87 -19.85
CA GLU A 156 17.03 -7.34 -19.70
C GLU A 156 17.20 -7.77 -18.23
N GLU A 157 18.04 -7.08 -17.47
CA GLU A 157 18.27 -7.39 -16.05
C GLU A 157 17.05 -7.00 -15.19
N SER A 158 16.43 -5.83 -15.45
CA SER A 158 15.20 -5.41 -14.80
C SER A 158 14.06 -6.40 -15.06
N LEU A 159 13.98 -6.92 -16.30
CA LEU A 159 13.00 -7.93 -16.67
C LEU A 159 13.25 -9.26 -15.93
N LYS A 160 14.50 -9.75 -15.92
CA LYS A 160 14.86 -10.96 -15.17
C LYS A 160 14.53 -10.83 -13.68
N PHE A 161 14.88 -9.68 -13.09
CA PHE A 161 14.55 -9.37 -11.69
C PHE A 161 13.04 -9.46 -11.43
N GLY A 162 12.22 -8.85 -12.31
CA GLY A 162 10.77 -8.92 -12.21
C GLY A 162 10.20 -10.34 -12.35
N ILE A 163 10.77 -11.16 -13.24
CA ILE A 163 10.34 -12.56 -13.46
C ILE A 163 10.55 -13.44 -12.21
N VAL A 164 11.63 -13.22 -11.45
CA VAL A 164 11.91 -13.97 -10.22
C VAL A 164 11.21 -13.40 -8.98
N GLY A 165 10.36 -12.39 -9.14
CA GLY A 165 9.54 -11.82 -8.08
C GLY A 165 10.02 -10.48 -7.55
N GLY A 166 11.13 -9.94 -8.05
CA GLY A 166 11.59 -8.60 -7.69
C GLY A 166 12.09 -8.47 -6.25
N ILE A 167 12.59 -9.55 -5.65
CA ILE A 167 13.07 -9.63 -4.26
C ILE A 167 14.52 -10.10 -4.22
#